data_4975681ae41977cfb4ef72c132f05d79
#
_entry.id   4975681ae41977cfb4ef72c132f05d79
#
_cell.length_a   1.000
_cell.length_b   1.000
_cell.length_c   1.000
_cell.angle_alpha   90.00
_cell.angle_beta   90.00
_cell.angle_gamma   90.00
#
_symmetry.space_group_name_H-M   'P 1'
#
loop_
_entity.id
_entity.type
_entity.pdbx_description
1 polymer ?
#
loop_
_entity_poly.entity_id
_entity_poly.type
_entity_poly.pdbx_seq_one_letter_code
_entity_poly.pdbx_strand_id
1 'polypeptide(L)'
;AVLQHMLYLQEQGFEVTFLPVDETGLISLEDLKEALREDTILVSIMYVNNEVGAREPVEEAAELVHRLAPKAWFHTDAIQAYGKYQIRPKKAGIDLLSVSGHKIHGPKGSGFLYINEKVKIHPLILGGGQQKGMRSGTDNVPGIAGLGAAAADCYKDFEEKQKKLRALRNYFIEEVEKLPDIQVNGPKEEEKAAPQIVSVSFRGVRSEVLLHALEERGIYVSSGSACSSNKKLPVSAVLKEIHLESDLLDSTLRFSFCNEEELDYCLENLKELLPVLRKYARH
;
A
#
# COMPACT_ATOMS: atom_id res chain seq x y z
N ALA A 1 -4.02 -7.87 3.91
CA ALA A 1 -3.85 -8.43 5.27
C ALA A 1 -5.08 -8.10 6.12
N VAL A 2 -5.43 -6.83 6.34
CA VAL A 2 -6.54 -6.40 7.23
C VAL A 2 -7.89 -6.99 6.79
N LEU A 3 -8.23 -6.94 5.51
CA LEU A 3 -9.51 -7.43 4.97
C LEU A 3 -9.88 -8.85 5.46
N GLN A 4 -8.94 -9.79 5.45
CA GLN A 4 -9.23 -11.18 5.86
C GLN A 4 -9.58 -11.28 7.35
N HIS A 5 -8.98 -10.43 8.18
CA HIS A 5 -9.32 -10.37 9.60
C HIS A 5 -10.70 -9.74 9.83
N MET A 6 -11.08 -8.74 9.03
CA MET A 6 -12.40 -8.14 9.10
C MET A 6 -13.49 -9.11 8.66
N LEU A 7 -13.27 -9.88 7.59
CA LEU A 7 -14.18 -10.94 7.15
C LEU A 7 -14.32 -12.04 8.22
N TYR A 8 -13.22 -12.45 8.85
CA TYR A 8 -13.27 -13.39 9.97
C TYR A 8 -14.05 -12.84 11.15
N LEU A 9 -13.87 -11.57 11.52
CA LEU A 9 -14.65 -10.96 12.59
C LEU A 9 -16.15 -10.90 12.26
N GLN A 10 -16.49 -10.64 11.00
CA GLN A 10 -17.87 -10.67 10.52
C GLN A 10 -18.50 -12.07 10.71
N GLU A 11 -17.74 -13.13 10.40
CA GLU A 11 -18.16 -14.52 10.68
C GLU A 11 -18.34 -14.80 12.18
N GLN A 12 -17.63 -14.08 13.05
CA GLN A 12 -17.80 -14.19 14.51
C GLN A 12 -18.94 -13.32 15.08
N GLY A 13 -19.72 -12.66 14.21
CA GLY A 13 -20.88 -11.87 14.60
C GLY A 13 -20.61 -10.38 14.85
N PHE A 14 -19.42 -9.88 14.54
CA PHE A 14 -19.17 -8.44 14.52
C PHE A 14 -19.78 -7.81 13.27
N GLU A 15 -20.35 -6.64 13.41
CA GLU A 15 -20.80 -5.86 12.27
C GLU A 15 -19.60 -5.11 11.66
N VAL A 16 -19.37 -5.32 10.36
CA VAL A 16 -18.24 -4.74 9.64
C VAL A 16 -18.76 -3.94 8.44
N THR A 17 -18.40 -2.67 8.39
CA THR A 17 -18.66 -1.79 7.24
C THR A 17 -17.39 -1.60 6.45
N PHE A 18 -17.44 -1.91 5.15
CA PHE A 18 -16.34 -1.61 4.21
C PHE A 18 -16.67 -0.29 3.51
N LEU A 19 -15.79 0.70 3.67
CA LEU A 19 -15.95 2.00 3.01
C LEU A 19 -15.65 1.85 1.51
N PRO A 20 -16.46 2.46 0.65
CA PRO A 20 -16.13 2.57 -0.77
C PRO A 20 -14.93 3.50 -0.97
N VAL A 21 -14.33 3.40 -2.15
CA VAL A 21 -13.28 4.31 -2.61
C VAL A 21 -13.72 4.94 -3.93
N ASP A 22 -13.15 6.10 -4.24
CA ASP A 22 -13.34 6.74 -5.54
C ASP A 22 -12.48 6.06 -6.64
N GLU A 23 -12.58 6.54 -7.87
CA GLU A 23 -11.81 6.03 -9.03
C GLU A 23 -10.28 6.18 -8.86
N THR A 24 -9.83 6.99 -7.91
CA THR A 24 -8.41 7.15 -7.57
C THR A 24 -7.97 6.25 -6.42
N GLY A 25 -8.91 5.59 -5.75
CA GLY A 25 -8.68 4.68 -4.63
C GLY A 25 -8.66 5.37 -3.27
N LEU A 26 -9.21 6.58 -3.16
CA LEU A 26 -9.33 7.33 -1.91
C LEU A 26 -10.71 7.13 -1.27
N ILE A 27 -10.74 7.02 0.06
CA ILE A 27 -11.99 7.04 0.82
C ILE A 27 -12.58 8.46 0.88
N SER A 28 -13.91 8.53 1.05
CA SER A 28 -14.61 9.76 1.41
C SER A 28 -14.70 9.91 2.93
N LEU A 29 -14.34 11.10 3.46
CA LEU A 29 -14.54 11.41 4.89
C LEU A 29 -16.03 11.53 5.24
N GLU A 30 -16.89 11.86 4.29
CA GLU A 30 -18.34 11.89 4.52
C GLU A 30 -18.89 10.46 4.64
N ASP A 31 -18.47 9.53 3.77
CA ASP A 31 -18.85 8.13 3.89
C ASP A 31 -18.33 7.51 5.22
N LEU A 32 -17.11 7.87 5.64
CA LEU A 32 -16.61 7.50 6.95
C LEU A 32 -17.52 8.02 8.06
N LYS A 33 -17.91 9.28 8.01
CA LYS A 33 -18.78 9.93 9.00
C LYS A 33 -20.15 9.23 9.08
N GLU A 34 -20.75 8.89 7.95
CA GLU A 34 -22.04 8.18 7.88
C GLU A 34 -21.94 6.74 8.40
N ALA A 35 -20.78 6.09 8.22
CA ALA A 35 -20.55 4.74 8.70
C ALA A 35 -20.26 4.64 10.19
N LEU A 36 -19.84 5.75 10.84
CA LEU A 36 -19.53 5.77 12.28
C LEU A 36 -20.81 5.63 13.12
N ARG A 37 -20.74 4.79 14.14
CA ARG A 37 -21.82 4.52 15.10
C ARG A 37 -21.33 4.68 16.54
N GLU A 38 -22.26 4.81 17.48
CA GLU A 38 -21.95 4.90 18.93
C GLU A 38 -21.26 3.63 19.47
N ASP A 39 -21.49 2.49 18.86
CA ASP A 39 -20.92 1.17 19.18
C ASP A 39 -19.72 0.80 18.30
N THR A 40 -19.24 1.70 17.43
CA THR A 40 -18.02 1.47 16.66
C THR A 40 -16.84 1.30 17.63
N ILE A 41 -16.10 0.19 17.50
CA ILE A 41 -14.97 -0.16 18.37
C ILE A 41 -13.61 0.02 17.68
N LEU A 42 -13.56 -0.10 16.36
CA LEU A 42 -12.33 0.00 15.59
C LEU A 42 -12.61 0.57 14.20
N VAL A 43 -11.79 1.53 13.79
CA VAL A 43 -11.68 1.97 12.41
C VAL A 43 -10.26 1.65 11.93
N SER A 44 -10.16 0.99 10.78
CA SER A 44 -8.86 0.63 10.19
C SER A 44 -8.79 1.12 8.76
N ILE A 45 -7.85 2.06 8.51
CA ILE A 45 -7.62 2.65 7.20
C ILE A 45 -6.15 2.47 6.84
N MET A 46 -5.88 2.02 5.62
CA MET A 46 -4.52 1.91 5.10
C MET A 46 -3.96 3.32 4.87
N TYR A 47 -2.72 3.59 5.27
CA TYR A 47 -2.13 4.92 5.06
C TYR A 47 -1.82 5.20 3.58
N VAL A 48 -1.29 4.18 2.89
CA VAL A 48 -0.98 4.21 1.45
C VAL A 48 -1.41 2.90 0.84
N ASN A 49 -2.23 2.94 -0.19
CA ASN A 49 -2.62 1.75 -0.95
C ASN A 49 -1.41 1.16 -1.68
N ASN A 50 -1.20 -0.14 -1.53
CA ASN A 50 -0.03 -0.84 -2.07
C ASN A 50 -0.10 -1.12 -3.57
N GLU A 51 -1.23 -0.93 -4.23
CA GLU A 51 -1.40 -1.19 -5.66
C GLU A 51 -1.43 0.09 -6.49
N VAL A 52 -2.27 1.04 -6.13
CA VAL A 52 -2.46 2.30 -6.88
C VAL A 52 -1.74 3.50 -6.26
N GLY A 53 -1.17 3.34 -5.07
CA GLY A 53 -0.41 4.40 -4.41
C GLY A 53 -1.26 5.54 -3.83
N ALA A 54 -2.58 5.36 -3.70
CA ALA A 54 -3.43 6.34 -3.04
C ALA A 54 -2.99 6.54 -1.57
N ARG A 55 -2.77 7.78 -1.18
CA ARG A 55 -2.51 8.19 0.21
C ARG A 55 -3.80 8.64 0.85
N GLU A 56 -4.27 7.87 1.81
CA GLU A 56 -5.52 8.16 2.51
C GLU A 56 -5.40 9.37 3.47
N PRO A 57 -6.50 10.10 3.72
CA PRO A 57 -6.55 11.23 4.64
C PRO A 57 -6.59 10.75 6.10
N VAL A 58 -5.49 10.11 6.55
CA VAL A 58 -5.41 9.38 7.82
C VAL A 58 -5.56 10.31 9.02
N GLU A 59 -4.95 11.48 8.98
CA GLU A 59 -5.01 12.45 10.07
C GLU A 59 -6.43 12.99 10.27
N GLU A 60 -7.08 13.37 9.18
CA GLU A 60 -8.45 13.87 9.17
C GLU A 60 -9.46 12.77 9.56
N ALA A 61 -9.22 11.55 9.09
CA ALA A 61 -10.04 10.40 9.44
C ALA A 61 -9.93 10.07 10.94
N ALA A 62 -8.72 10.08 11.50
CA ALA A 62 -8.50 9.84 12.93
C ALA A 62 -9.18 10.91 13.79
N GLU A 63 -9.08 12.20 13.41
CA GLU A 63 -9.77 13.29 14.09
C GLU A 63 -11.30 13.11 14.07
N LEU A 64 -11.84 12.74 12.90
CA LEU A 64 -13.26 12.50 12.72
C LEU A 64 -13.76 11.34 13.61
N VAL A 65 -13.03 10.23 13.64
CA VAL A 65 -13.35 9.05 14.45
C VAL A 65 -13.37 9.42 15.93
N HIS A 66 -12.34 10.07 16.45
CA HIS A 66 -12.28 10.43 17.85
C HIS A 66 -13.36 11.45 18.28
N ARG A 67 -13.80 12.29 17.35
CA ARG A 67 -14.88 13.25 17.60
C ARG A 67 -16.26 12.59 17.64
N LEU A 68 -16.54 11.67 16.70
CA LEU A 68 -17.89 11.11 16.48
C LEU A 68 -18.09 9.75 17.18
N ALA A 69 -17.03 8.95 17.29
CA ALA A 69 -17.03 7.66 17.96
C ALA A 69 -15.88 7.59 18.99
N PRO A 70 -15.95 8.34 20.10
CA PRO A 70 -14.82 8.52 21.05
C PRO A 70 -14.40 7.23 21.77
N LYS A 71 -15.16 6.16 21.65
CA LYS A 71 -14.82 4.83 22.18
C LYS A 71 -14.07 3.96 21.15
N ALA A 72 -14.09 4.34 19.88
CA ALA A 72 -13.41 3.62 18.81
C ALA A 72 -11.91 3.88 18.84
N TRP A 73 -11.12 2.85 18.52
CA TRP A 73 -9.70 2.97 18.26
C TRP A 73 -9.44 3.18 16.76
N PHE A 74 -8.48 4.02 16.45
CA PHE A 74 -8.06 4.26 15.08
C PHE A 74 -6.76 3.50 14.78
N HIS A 75 -6.83 2.55 13.84
CA HIS A 75 -5.71 1.78 13.32
C HIS A 75 -5.36 2.23 11.91
N THR A 76 -4.07 2.33 11.60
CA THR A 76 -3.59 2.47 10.23
C THR A 76 -2.56 1.40 9.89
N ASP A 77 -2.72 0.78 8.70
CA ASP A 77 -1.66 0.00 8.08
C ASP A 77 -0.70 0.97 7.35
N ALA A 78 0.45 1.21 7.97
CA ALA A 78 1.48 2.11 7.46
C ALA A 78 2.63 1.38 6.75
N ILE A 79 2.42 0.12 6.34
CA ILE A 79 3.46 -0.70 5.71
C ILE A 79 4.05 -0.03 4.47
N GLN A 80 3.25 0.67 3.67
CA GLN A 80 3.72 1.41 2.50
C GLN A 80 4.10 2.86 2.80
N ALA A 81 3.74 3.38 3.97
CA ALA A 81 3.94 4.77 4.35
C ALA A 81 5.18 4.99 5.22
N TYR A 82 5.52 4.03 6.08
CA TYR A 82 6.66 4.15 6.99
C TYR A 82 7.98 4.27 6.20
N GLY A 83 8.80 5.26 6.55
CA GLY A 83 10.02 5.60 5.83
C GLY A 83 9.79 6.42 4.55
N LYS A 84 8.52 6.70 4.17
CA LYS A 84 8.14 7.56 3.04
C LYS A 84 7.40 8.82 3.50
N TYR A 85 6.88 8.82 4.72
CA TYR A 85 6.24 9.95 5.38
C TYR A 85 6.75 10.09 6.81
N GLN A 86 6.80 11.32 7.31
CA GLN A 86 7.09 11.59 8.72
C GLN A 86 5.82 11.37 9.56
N ILE A 87 5.57 10.14 9.96
CA ILE A 87 4.40 9.78 10.74
C ILE A 87 4.66 10.08 12.22
N ARG A 88 3.81 10.89 12.83
CA ARG A 88 3.82 11.20 14.27
C ARG A 88 2.52 10.68 14.89
N PRO A 89 2.44 9.40 15.30
CA PRO A 89 1.17 8.75 15.62
C PRO A 89 0.35 9.51 16.69
N LYS A 90 0.97 9.97 17.77
CA LYS A 90 0.27 10.73 18.82
C LYS A 90 -0.33 12.04 18.30
N LYS A 91 0.39 12.76 17.41
CA LYS A 91 -0.09 14.02 16.83
C LYS A 91 -1.20 13.78 15.80
N ALA A 92 -1.08 12.71 15.04
CA ALA A 92 -2.03 12.32 14.01
C ALA A 92 -3.29 11.60 14.56
N GLY A 93 -3.41 11.44 15.88
CA GLY A 93 -4.54 10.72 16.46
C GLY A 93 -4.55 9.22 16.21
N ILE A 94 -3.43 8.63 15.81
CA ILE A 94 -3.34 7.20 15.52
C ILE A 94 -3.14 6.43 16.83
N ASP A 95 -4.02 5.47 17.10
CA ASP A 95 -3.97 4.61 18.28
C ASP A 95 -3.15 3.35 18.05
N LEU A 96 -3.24 2.78 16.85
CA LEU A 96 -2.54 1.58 16.43
C LEU A 96 -1.93 1.80 15.05
N LEU A 97 -0.66 1.38 14.86
CA LEU A 97 -0.01 1.51 13.55
C LEU A 97 0.86 0.29 13.27
N SER A 98 0.60 -0.34 12.12
CA SER A 98 1.33 -1.54 11.68
C SER A 98 2.43 -1.20 10.68
N VAL A 99 3.63 -1.77 10.88
CA VAL A 99 4.79 -1.62 10.00
C VAL A 99 5.46 -2.96 9.73
N SER A 100 5.96 -3.16 8.52
CA SER A 100 6.74 -4.33 8.12
C SER A 100 8.13 -3.95 7.62
N GLY A 101 9.16 -4.57 8.18
CA GLY A 101 10.57 -4.20 7.94
C GLY A 101 11.03 -4.37 6.49
N HIS A 102 10.53 -5.39 5.77
CA HIS A 102 10.94 -5.64 4.38
C HIS A 102 10.52 -4.55 3.38
N LYS A 103 9.62 -3.64 3.77
CA LYS A 103 9.21 -2.49 2.94
C LYS A 103 10.10 -1.27 3.08
N ILE A 104 11.02 -1.32 4.03
CA ILE A 104 12.04 -0.29 4.26
C ILE A 104 13.45 -0.89 4.16
N HIS A 105 13.64 -1.93 3.35
CA HIS A 105 14.91 -2.65 3.15
C HIS A 105 15.44 -3.34 4.41
N GLY A 106 14.61 -3.53 5.43
CA GLY A 106 14.90 -4.33 6.62
C GLY A 106 14.68 -5.82 6.41
N PRO A 107 15.05 -6.67 7.40
CA PRO A 107 14.90 -8.10 7.31
C PRO A 107 13.44 -8.54 7.15
N LYS A 108 13.20 -9.54 6.30
CA LYS A 108 11.89 -10.21 6.21
C LYS A 108 11.54 -10.88 7.54
N GLY A 109 10.24 -10.94 7.86
CA GLY A 109 9.75 -11.51 9.13
C GLY A 109 9.95 -10.58 10.34
N SER A 110 10.40 -9.35 10.15
CA SER A 110 10.46 -8.31 11.16
C SER A 110 9.44 -7.21 10.90
N GLY A 111 8.97 -6.56 11.96
CA GLY A 111 8.02 -5.47 11.92
C GLY A 111 7.66 -5.02 13.33
N PHE A 112 6.81 -4.03 13.44
CA PHE A 112 6.31 -3.59 14.74
C PHE A 112 4.86 -3.13 14.66
N LEU A 113 4.18 -3.19 15.79
CA LEU A 113 2.90 -2.56 16.04
C LEU A 113 3.13 -1.42 17.06
N TYR A 114 2.88 -0.18 16.65
CA TYR A 114 2.75 0.91 17.60
C TYR A 114 1.39 0.80 18.28
N ILE A 115 1.40 0.93 19.60
CA ILE A 115 0.20 0.91 20.46
C ILE A 115 0.24 2.15 21.31
N ASN A 116 -0.76 3.01 21.18
CA ASN A 116 -0.92 4.16 22.06
C ASN A 116 -1.12 3.68 23.51
N GLU A 117 -0.53 4.36 24.48
CA GLU A 117 -0.56 4.00 25.90
C GLU A 117 -1.97 3.87 26.50
N LYS A 118 -2.97 4.52 25.87
CA LYS A 118 -4.38 4.43 26.27
C LYS A 118 -5.06 3.13 25.80
N VAL A 119 -4.51 2.50 24.75
CA VAL A 119 -5.09 1.30 24.14
C VAL A 119 -4.74 0.08 24.96
N LYS A 120 -5.76 -0.71 25.29
CA LYS A 120 -5.60 -1.99 25.97
C LYS A 120 -6.05 -3.10 25.03
N ILE A 121 -5.10 -3.90 24.56
CA ILE A 121 -5.36 -5.09 23.76
C ILE A 121 -4.87 -6.33 24.50
N HIS A 122 -5.51 -7.46 24.22
CA HIS A 122 -5.07 -8.75 24.74
C HIS A 122 -3.99 -9.33 23.83
N PRO A 123 -2.90 -9.90 24.41
CA PRO A 123 -1.91 -10.60 23.62
C PRO A 123 -2.52 -11.85 22.97
N LEU A 124 -2.20 -12.07 21.69
CA LEU A 124 -2.63 -13.24 20.95
C LEU A 124 -1.71 -14.45 21.24
N ILE A 125 -0.40 -14.21 21.38
CA ILE A 125 0.61 -15.24 21.63
C ILE A 125 1.02 -15.15 23.10
N LEU A 126 0.55 -16.11 23.89
CA LEU A 126 0.79 -16.20 25.32
C LEU A 126 2.07 -16.99 25.63
N GLY A 127 2.67 -16.78 26.82
CA GLY A 127 3.86 -17.48 27.29
C GLY A 127 4.73 -16.64 28.21
N GLY A 128 5.99 -16.41 27.85
CA GLY A 128 6.93 -15.58 28.62
C GLY A 128 6.63 -14.09 28.57
N GLY A 129 7.44 -13.29 29.27
CA GLY A 129 7.22 -11.84 29.40
C GLY A 129 7.80 -10.96 28.28
N GLN A 130 8.20 -11.54 27.14
CA GLN A 130 8.80 -10.81 26.02
C GLN A 130 7.83 -9.75 25.50
N GLN A 131 8.36 -8.67 24.93
CA GLN A 131 7.57 -7.52 24.47
C GLN A 131 6.56 -7.02 25.52
N LYS A 132 6.99 -6.98 26.80
CA LYS A 132 6.12 -6.60 27.94
C LYS A 132 4.86 -7.48 28.05
N GLY A 133 4.97 -8.76 27.71
CA GLY A 133 3.85 -9.72 27.72
C GLY A 133 2.93 -9.64 26.50
N MET A 134 3.15 -8.71 25.57
CA MET A 134 2.28 -8.54 24.41
C MET A 134 2.51 -9.59 23.32
N ARG A 135 3.73 -10.11 23.20
CA ARG A 135 4.08 -11.13 22.20
C ARG A 135 5.17 -12.02 22.76
N SER A 136 4.77 -13.16 23.25
CA SER A 136 5.68 -14.13 23.86
C SER A 136 6.53 -14.86 22.81
N GLY A 137 7.66 -15.39 23.26
CA GLY A 137 8.69 -16.06 22.47
C GLY A 137 9.99 -15.27 22.45
N THR A 138 11.12 -15.97 22.31
CA THR A 138 12.45 -15.34 22.26
C THR A 138 12.52 -14.26 21.21
N ASP A 139 13.02 -13.10 21.59
CA ASP A 139 13.14 -11.97 20.67
C ASP A 139 14.10 -12.26 19.52
N ASN A 140 13.68 -11.97 18.29
CA ASN A 140 14.53 -12.03 17.10
C ASN A 140 15.46 -10.82 17.09
N VAL A 141 16.46 -10.82 17.98
CA VAL A 141 17.41 -9.70 18.16
C VAL A 141 18.07 -9.26 16.86
N PRO A 142 18.59 -10.17 15.99
CA PRO A 142 19.16 -9.77 14.70
C PRO A 142 18.15 -9.07 13.79
N GLY A 143 16.93 -9.61 13.71
CA GLY A 143 15.85 -9.00 12.92
C GLY A 143 15.41 -7.63 13.44
N ILE A 144 15.34 -7.46 14.76
CA ILE A 144 14.98 -6.19 15.41
C ILE A 144 16.09 -5.15 15.19
N ALA A 145 17.36 -5.56 15.35
CA ALA A 145 18.50 -4.67 15.09
C ALA A 145 18.55 -4.21 13.63
N GLY A 146 18.36 -5.15 12.68
CA GLY A 146 18.29 -4.83 11.25
C GLY A 146 17.11 -3.94 10.89
N LEU A 147 15.94 -4.14 11.53
CA LEU A 147 14.78 -3.25 11.38
C LEU A 147 15.11 -1.84 11.88
N GLY A 148 15.79 -1.72 13.04
CA GLY A 148 16.21 -0.43 13.60
C GLY A 148 17.19 0.31 12.68
N ALA A 149 18.18 -0.41 12.12
CA ALA A 149 19.14 0.16 11.16
C ALA A 149 18.44 0.64 9.88
N ALA A 150 17.54 -0.17 9.31
CA ALA A 150 16.75 0.22 8.13
C ALA A 150 15.85 1.43 8.39
N ALA A 151 15.22 1.50 9.57
CA ALA A 151 14.42 2.64 9.97
C ALA A 151 15.27 3.91 10.08
N ALA A 152 16.45 3.83 10.71
CA ALA A 152 17.36 4.97 10.82
C ALA A 152 17.81 5.47 9.42
N ASP A 153 18.14 4.55 8.52
CA ASP A 153 18.53 4.90 7.15
C ASP A 153 17.40 5.57 6.36
N CYS A 154 16.16 5.09 6.47
CA CYS A 154 15.01 5.68 5.78
C CYS A 154 14.80 7.16 6.12
N TYR A 155 15.07 7.56 7.37
CA TYR A 155 14.87 8.93 7.84
C TYR A 155 16.14 9.79 7.77
N LYS A 156 17.28 9.21 7.37
CA LYS A 156 18.47 9.98 7.05
C LYS A 156 18.27 10.69 5.71
N ASP A 157 18.61 11.98 5.65
CA ASP A 157 18.46 12.83 4.46
C ASP A 157 17.03 12.74 3.84
N PHE A 158 16.04 12.66 4.74
CA PHE A 158 14.64 12.32 4.40
C PHE A 158 14.05 13.23 3.32
N GLU A 159 14.15 14.56 3.49
CA GLU A 159 13.54 15.53 2.56
C GLU A 159 14.14 15.41 1.15
N GLU A 160 15.45 15.19 1.05
CA GLU A 160 16.14 15.01 -0.23
C GLU A 160 15.68 13.71 -0.92
N LYS A 161 15.63 12.61 -0.17
CA LYS A 161 15.12 11.32 -0.67
C LYS A 161 13.69 11.43 -1.17
N GLN A 162 12.82 12.13 -0.42
CA GLN A 162 11.42 12.33 -0.83
C GLN A 162 11.31 13.18 -2.09
N LYS A 163 12.08 14.27 -2.18
CA LYS A 163 12.11 15.11 -3.38
C LYS A 163 12.56 14.32 -4.61
N LYS A 164 13.59 13.50 -4.47
CA LYS A 164 14.09 12.63 -5.55
C LYS A 164 13.03 11.61 -5.99
N LEU A 165 12.38 10.92 -5.04
CA LEU A 165 11.33 9.95 -5.36
C LEU A 165 10.15 10.59 -6.09
N ARG A 166 9.71 11.78 -5.66
CA ARG A 166 8.64 12.53 -6.34
C ARG A 166 9.03 12.91 -7.76
N ALA A 167 10.26 13.38 -7.94
CA ALA A 167 10.78 13.71 -9.26
C ALA A 167 10.80 12.48 -10.20
N LEU A 168 11.26 11.32 -9.70
CA LEU A 168 11.26 10.06 -10.45
C LEU A 168 9.83 9.62 -10.82
N ARG A 169 8.91 9.68 -9.86
CA ARG A 169 7.50 9.37 -10.12
C ARG A 169 6.89 10.25 -11.20
N ASN A 170 7.07 11.56 -11.07
CA ASN A 170 6.49 12.52 -12.01
C ASN A 170 7.08 12.34 -13.41
N TYR A 171 8.39 12.18 -13.50
CA TYR A 171 9.09 11.90 -14.76
C TYR A 171 8.57 10.61 -15.41
N PHE A 172 8.43 9.53 -14.63
CA PHE A 172 7.93 8.27 -15.17
C PHE A 172 6.49 8.41 -15.70
N ILE A 173 5.61 9.10 -14.96
CA ILE A 173 4.22 9.33 -15.40
C ILE A 173 4.21 10.16 -16.69
N GLU A 174 4.96 11.26 -16.75
CA GLU A 174 5.03 12.11 -17.91
C GLU A 174 5.49 11.35 -19.17
N GLU A 175 6.49 10.49 -19.03
CA GLU A 175 7.03 9.73 -20.16
C GLU A 175 6.15 8.54 -20.56
N VAL A 176 5.58 7.81 -19.60
CA VAL A 176 4.74 6.66 -19.91
C VAL A 176 3.41 7.06 -20.55
N GLU A 177 2.85 8.22 -20.18
CA GLU A 177 1.63 8.76 -20.78
C GLU A 177 1.79 9.20 -22.24
N LYS A 178 3.04 9.35 -22.75
CA LYS A 178 3.31 9.59 -24.18
C LYS A 178 3.15 8.32 -25.02
N LEU A 179 3.12 7.15 -24.38
CA LEU A 179 2.92 5.88 -25.09
C LEU A 179 1.43 5.71 -25.43
N PRO A 180 1.09 5.07 -26.56
CA PRO A 180 -0.30 4.86 -26.95
C PRO A 180 -1.00 3.87 -26.01
N ASP A 181 -2.30 4.04 -25.83
CA ASP A 181 -3.19 3.13 -25.11
C ASP A 181 -2.72 2.81 -23.68
N ILE A 182 -2.33 3.86 -22.94
CA ILE A 182 -1.88 3.82 -21.55
C ILE A 182 -2.90 4.51 -20.66
N GLN A 183 -3.10 3.94 -19.48
CA GLN A 183 -3.83 4.59 -18.39
C GLN A 183 -3.03 4.50 -17.09
N VAL A 184 -2.74 5.64 -16.46
CA VAL A 184 -2.19 5.71 -15.11
C VAL A 184 -3.34 5.64 -14.13
N ASN A 185 -3.29 4.71 -13.17
CA ASN A 185 -4.31 4.49 -12.15
C ASN A 185 -3.90 5.12 -10.81
N GLY A 186 -4.88 5.52 -10.02
CA GLY A 186 -4.65 6.19 -8.74
C GLY A 186 -4.49 7.71 -8.85
N PRO A 187 -4.23 8.41 -7.74
CA PRO A 187 -4.16 9.86 -7.72
C PRO A 187 -2.93 10.37 -8.46
N LYS A 188 -3.10 11.45 -9.22
CA LYS A 188 -2.00 12.16 -9.87
C LYS A 188 -1.42 13.27 -9.00
N GLU A 189 -2.24 13.87 -8.14
CA GLU A 189 -1.85 14.94 -7.22
C GLU A 189 -0.83 14.43 -6.20
N GLU A 190 0.26 15.17 -6.04
CA GLU A 190 1.38 14.78 -5.16
C GLU A 190 0.98 14.57 -3.71
N GLU A 191 0.05 15.36 -3.20
CA GLU A 191 -0.40 15.28 -1.81
C GLU A 191 -1.22 14.00 -1.55
N LYS A 192 -1.88 13.49 -2.58
CA LYS A 192 -2.76 12.32 -2.53
C LYS A 192 -2.08 11.04 -3.01
N ALA A 193 -0.86 11.12 -3.51
CA ALA A 193 -0.16 10.00 -4.11
C ALA A 193 1.14 9.65 -3.39
N ALA A 194 1.41 8.37 -3.24
CA ALA A 194 2.68 7.87 -2.72
C ALA A 194 3.80 8.07 -3.75
N PRO A 195 4.97 8.58 -3.33
CA PRO A 195 6.04 8.90 -4.26
C PRO A 195 6.72 7.68 -4.89
N GLN A 196 6.59 6.50 -4.28
CA GLN A 196 7.27 5.29 -4.70
C GLN A 196 6.41 4.32 -5.51
N ILE A 197 5.14 4.61 -5.79
CA ILE A 197 4.22 3.67 -6.45
C ILE A 197 3.54 4.35 -7.62
N VAL A 198 3.58 3.69 -8.79
CA VAL A 198 2.77 4.05 -9.96
C VAL A 198 2.13 2.79 -10.52
N SER A 199 0.81 2.80 -10.68
CA SER A 199 0.03 1.75 -11.32
C SER A 199 -0.30 2.17 -12.74
N VAL A 200 0.03 1.31 -13.72
CA VAL A 200 -0.17 1.61 -15.13
C VAL A 200 -0.86 0.44 -15.82
N SER A 201 -1.92 0.74 -16.54
CA SER A 201 -2.61 -0.21 -17.42
C SER A 201 -2.15 -0.03 -18.85
N PHE A 202 -1.84 -1.14 -19.51
CA PHE A 202 -1.33 -1.21 -20.87
C PHE A 202 -2.37 -1.89 -21.76
N ARG A 203 -3.33 -1.15 -22.28
CA ARG A 203 -4.43 -1.71 -23.09
C ARG A 203 -3.91 -2.60 -24.23
N GLY A 204 -4.53 -3.76 -24.36
CA GLY A 204 -4.17 -4.74 -25.39
C GLY A 204 -2.94 -5.61 -25.08
N VAL A 205 -2.39 -5.56 -23.84
CA VAL A 205 -1.30 -6.45 -23.41
C VAL A 205 -1.63 -7.02 -22.04
N ARG A 206 -1.59 -8.35 -21.89
CA ARG A 206 -1.79 -8.98 -20.58
C ARG A 206 -0.62 -8.68 -19.65
N SER A 207 -0.94 -8.34 -18.41
CA SER A 207 0.05 -7.97 -17.39
C SER A 207 1.13 -9.03 -17.17
N GLU A 208 0.78 -10.33 -17.18
CA GLU A 208 1.75 -11.42 -17.05
C GLU A 208 2.74 -11.48 -18.22
N VAL A 209 2.24 -11.27 -19.45
CA VAL A 209 3.08 -11.30 -20.65
C VAL A 209 4.09 -10.16 -20.62
N LEU A 210 3.62 -8.94 -20.29
CA LEU A 210 4.50 -7.78 -20.20
C LEU A 210 5.47 -7.90 -19.00
N LEU A 211 5.02 -8.44 -17.87
CA LEU A 211 5.85 -8.67 -16.69
C LEU A 211 7.03 -9.58 -17.03
N HIS A 212 6.78 -10.74 -17.66
CA HIS A 212 7.85 -11.66 -18.01
C HIS A 212 8.77 -11.11 -19.12
N ALA A 213 8.23 -10.37 -20.09
CA ALA A 213 9.06 -9.73 -21.11
C ALA A 213 10.00 -8.64 -20.52
N LEU A 214 9.54 -7.92 -19.48
CA LEU A 214 10.39 -6.98 -18.74
C LEU A 214 11.39 -7.70 -17.83
N GLU A 215 10.99 -8.80 -17.19
CA GLU A 215 11.87 -9.62 -16.34
C GLU A 215 13.05 -10.20 -17.14
N GLU A 216 12.82 -10.67 -18.36
CA GLU A 216 13.89 -11.12 -19.29
C GLU A 216 14.92 -10.02 -19.60
N ARG A 217 14.53 -8.76 -19.44
CA ARG A 217 15.41 -7.57 -19.61
C ARG A 217 15.94 -7.03 -18.29
N GLY A 218 15.76 -7.76 -17.17
CA GLY A 218 16.22 -7.37 -15.84
C GLY A 218 15.37 -6.30 -15.17
N ILE A 219 14.16 -6.01 -15.69
CA ILE A 219 13.23 -5.03 -15.13
C ILE A 219 12.15 -5.76 -14.33
N TYR A 220 12.16 -5.58 -13.01
CA TYR A 220 11.25 -6.27 -12.10
C TYR A 220 10.08 -5.38 -11.68
N VAL A 221 8.89 -5.73 -12.14
CA VAL A 221 7.64 -5.06 -11.83
C VAL A 221 6.67 -6.02 -11.12
N SER A 222 5.50 -5.56 -10.72
CA SER A 222 4.49 -6.42 -10.11
C SER A 222 3.16 -6.30 -10.85
N SER A 223 2.47 -7.41 -11.07
CA SER A 223 1.06 -7.39 -11.40
C SER A 223 0.21 -7.36 -10.13
N GLY A 224 -0.97 -6.76 -10.15
CA GLY A 224 -1.88 -6.69 -8.99
C GLY A 224 -2.29 -8.05 -8.43
N SER A 225 -2.15 -9.12 -9.22
CA SER A 225 -2.46 -10.50 -8.86
C SER A 225 -1.30 -11.27 -8.19
N ALA A 226 -0.09 -10.71 -8.11
CA ALA A 226 1.12 -11.42 -7.68
C ALA A 226 1.10 -11.97 -6.24
N CYS A 227 0.20 -11.52 -5.38
CA CYS A 227 0.07 -12.01 -3.99
C CYS A 227 -0.84 -13.22 -3.83
N SER A 228 -1.46 -13.72 -4.89
CA SER A 228 -2.43 -14.83 -4.84
C SER A 228 -2.00 -16.05 -5.64
N SER A 229 -0.75 -16.45 -5.49
CA SER A 229 -0.03 -17.50 -6.23
C SER A 229 -0.65 -18.92 -6.25
N ASN A 230 -1.86 -19.13 -5.72
CA ASN A 230 -2.48 -20.45 -5.64
C ASN A 230 -3.87 -20.58 -6.30
N LYS A 231 -4.37 -19.59 -7.04
CA LYS A 231 -5.62 -19.70 -7.80
C LYS A 231 -5.45 -19.08 -9.19
N LYS A 232 -6.13 -19.64 -10.21
CA LYS A 232 -6.28 -19.07 -11.55
C LYS A 232 -6.51 -17.56 -11.40
N LEU A 233 -5.52 -16.76 -11.80
CA LEU A 233 -5.43 -15.29 -11.80
C LEU A 233 -6.61 -14.59 -11.08
N PRO A 234 -6.55 -14.35 -9.80
CA PRO A 234 -7.57 -13.52 -9.18
C PRO A 234 -7.32 -12.08 -9.61
N VAL A 235 -8.29 -11.51 -10.28
CA VAL A 235 -8.33 -10.07 -10.58
C VAL A 235 -8.20 -9.28 -9.28
N SER A 236 -7.37 -8.24 -9.29
CA SER A 236 -7.17 -7.37 -8.12
C SER A 236 -8.50 -6.81 -7.61
N ALA A 237 -8.75 -6.97 -6.31
CA ALA A 237 -9.90 -6.35 -5.67
C ALA A 237 -9.81 -4.82 -5.72
N VAL A 238 -8.61 -4.26 -5.54
CA VAL A 238 -8.38 -2.80 -5.58
C VAL A 238 -8.75 -2.24 -6.95
N LEU A 239 -8.28 -2.86 -8.04
CA LEU A 239 -8.59 -2.40 -9.39
C LEU A 239 -10.08 -2.50 -9.74
N LYS A 240 -10.80 -3.45 -9.14
CA LYS A 240 -12.26 -3.52 -9.27
C LYS A 240 -12.97 -2.42 -8.50
N GLU A 241 -12.55 -2.14 -7.28
CA GLU A 241 -13.18 -1.15 -6.42
C GLU A 241 -12.97 0.29 -6.93
N ILE A 242 -11.87 0.57 -7.64
CA ILE A 242 -11.68 1.84 -8.35
C ILE A 242 -12.41 1.90 -9.70
N HIS A 243 -13.26 0.93 -9.98
CA HIS A 243 -14.08 0.84 -11.20
C HIS A 243 -13.27 0.83 -12.51
N LEU A 244 -12.07 0.23 -12.48
CA LEU A 244 -11.25 0.09 -13.67
C LEU A 244 -11.97 -0.74 -14.73
N GLU A 245 -11.91 -0.31 -16.00
CA GLU A 245 -12.51 -1.02 -17.13
C GLU A 245 -12.06 -2.50 -17.17
N SER A 246 -12.97 -3.40 -17.51
CA SER A 246 -12.75 -4.85 -17.41
C SER A 246 -11.57 -5.36 -18.23
N ASP A 247 -11.28 -4.74 -19.39
CA ASP A 247 -10.16 -5.07 -20.27
C ASP A 247 -8.80 -4.58 -19.74
N LEU A 248 -8.80 -3.67 -18.75
CA LEU A 248 -7.61 -3.17 -18.09
C LEU A 248 -7.25 -3.95 -16.82
N LEU A 249 -8.18 -4.72 -16.26
CA LEU A 249 -7.97 -5.43 -15.00
C LEU A 249 -6.81 -6.44 -15.05
N ASP A 250 -6.59 -7.08 -16.19
CA ASP A 250 -5.49 -8.02 -16.39
C ASP A 250 -4.34 -7.43 -17.23
N SER A 251 -4.40 -6.12 -17.52
CA SER A 251 -3.40 -5.35 -18.28
C SER A 251 -2.60 -4.38 -17.42
N THR A 252 -2.72 -4.46 -16.09
CA THR A 252 -2.16 -3.48 -15.16
C THR A 252 -0.91 -3.99 -14.48
N LEU A 253 0.14 -3.18 -14.49
CA LEU A 253 1.38 -3.38 -13.75
C LEU A 253 1.59 -2.26 -12.73
N ARG A 254 2.20 -2.62 -11.59
CA ARG A 254 2.67 -1.67 -10.60
C ARG A 254 4.18 -1.51 -10.70
N PHE A 255 4.61 -0.29 -10.85
CA PHE A 255 6.01 0.13 -10.76
C PHE A 255 6.27 0.64 -9.34
N SER A 256 7.41 0.25 -8.78
CA SER A 256 7.83 0.67 -7.43
C SER A 256 9.24 1.21 -7.53
N PHE A 257 9.44 2.46 -7.08
CA PHE A 257 10.71 3.17 -7.23
C PHE A 257 11.50 3.20 -5.92
N CYS A 258 12.82 3.27 -6.05
CA CYS A 258 13.74 3.70 -5.01
C CYS A 258 14.62 4.86 -5.52
N ASN A 259 15.58 5.32 -4.70
CA ASN A 259 16.29 6.58 -4.99
C ASN A 259 17.34 6.50 -6.13
N GLU A 260 17.53 5.34 -6.76
CA GLU A 260 18.62 5.09 -7.72
C GLU A 260 18.15 4.39 -9.01
N GLU A 261 16.89 4.59 -9.39
CA GLU A 261 16.30 3.92 -10.56
C GLU A 261 16.73 4.53 -11.88
N GLU A 262 17.12 3.69 -12.84
CA GLU A 262 17.37 4.07 -14.23
C GLU A 262 16.06 3.94 -15.05
N LEU A 263 15.20 4.96 -14.94
CA LEU A 263 13.87 4.93 -15.57
C LEU A 263 13.91 4.94 -17.09
N ASP A 264 14.92 5.59 -17.69
CA ASP A 264 15.04 5.66 -19.15
C ASP A 264 15.16 4.27 -19.78
N TYR A 265 15.95 3.39 -19.17
CA TYR A 265 16.05 2.00 -19.62
C TYR A 265 14.69 1.27 -19.57
N CYS A 266 13.93 1.48 -18.52
CA CYS A 266 12.59 0.90 -18.41
C CYS A 266 11.64 1.45 -19.49
N LEU A 267 11.63 2.76 -19.69
CA LEU A 267 10.79 3.44 -20.67
C LEU A 267 11.13 3.04 -22.13
N GLU A 268 12.41 2.92 -22.46
CA GLU A 268 12.87 2.43 -23.78
C GLU A 268 12.39 1.01 -24.02
N ASN A 269 12.52 0.13 -23.03
CA ASN A 269 12.03 -1.24 -23.13
C ASN A 269 10.51 -1.31 -23.28
N LEU A 270 9.76 -0.47 -22.60
CA LEU A 270 8.31 -0.38 -22.83
C LEU A 270 7.97 0.08 -24.25
N LYS A 271 8.67 1.10 -24.78
CA LYS A 271 8.50 1.58 -26.17
C LYS A 271 8.73 0.47 -27.21
N GLU A 272 9.72 -0.40 -26.99
CA GLU A 272 10.01 -1.52 -27.89
C GLU A 272 9.02 -2.68 -27.75
N LEU A 273 8.69 -3.08 -26.51
CA LEU A 273 7.90 -4.29 -26.25
C LEU A 273 6.41 -4.11 -26.59
N LEU A 274 5.81 -2.98 -26.22
CA LEU A 274 4.37 -2.79 -26.38
C LEU A 274 3.86 -2.98 -27.81
N PRO A 275 4.49 -2.41 -28.87
CA PRO A 275 4.03 -2.62 -30.23
C PRO A 275 4.14 -4.09 -30.69
N VAL A 276 5.14 -4.82 -30.19
CA VAL A 276 5.35 -6.23 -30.51
C VAL A 276 4.28 -7.08 -29.83
N LEU A 277 4.11 -6.92 -28.54
CA LEU A 277 3.17 -7.72 -27.73
C LEU A 277 1.72 -7.50 -28.16
N ARG A 278 1.34 -6.29 -28.54
CA ARG A 278 -0.02 -5.98 -29.05
C ARG A 278 -0.36 -6.70 -30.35
N LYS A 279 0.63 -6.99 -31.21
CA LYS A 279 0.40 -7.77 -32.43
C LYS A 279 -0.01 -9.22 -32.17
N TYR A 280 0.35 -9.75 -31.00
CA TYR A 280 0.05 -11.13 -30.60
C TYR A 280 -1.09 -11.21 -29.59
N ALA A 281 -1.70 -10.08 -29.21
CA ALA A 281 -2.90 -10.06 -28.38
C ALA A 281 -4.02 -10.80 -29.14
N ARG A 282 -4.54 -11.88 -28.56
CA ARG A 282 -5.73 -12.54 -29.11
C ARG A 282 -6.95 -11.68 -28.76
N HIS A 283 -7.67 -11.30 -29.79
CA HIS A 283 -8.99 -10.67 -29.69
C HIS A 283 -10.02 -11.62 -29.13
#